data_fa986bb0a7d6e22de1660553ee0d30a2
#
_entry.id   fa986bb0a7d6e22de1660553ee0d30a2
#
_cell.length_a   1.000
_cell.length_b   1.000
_cell.length_c   1.000
_cell.angle_alpha   90.00
_cell.angle_beta   90.00
_cell.angle_gamma   90.00
#
_symmetry.space_group_name_H-M   'P 1'
#
loop_
_entity.id
_entity.type
_entity.pdbx_description
1 polymer ?
#
loop_
_entity_poly.entity_id
_entity_poly.type
_entity_poly.pdbx_seq_one_letter_code
_entity_poly.pdbx_strand_id
1 'polypeptide(L)'
;DAGGSDRKVSAVIDGEAVFSKEVVWLPKINENPDYHYEGILSAMKEAAEHMPRVDAIGVSSAGVYIDNRIMVASLFLKVPKDQFNLKVKNMYIDVAKEIGDVPLVVANDGDVTALAGAMSLSAGNVLGIAMGTSEAGGYVDCDMHIVGWLNELAFVPVDFNPGAMVDEWSGDIGCGGKYFSQ
;
A
#
# COMPACT_ATOMS: atom_id res chain seq x y z
N ASP A 1 -2.60 4.25 5.32
CA ASP A 1 -2.96 3.46 4.14
C ASP A 1 -3.23 4.38 2.96
N ALA A 2 -2.51 4.16 1.87
CA ALA A 2 -2.67 4.91 0.62
C ALA A 2 -3.26 3.98 -0.44
N GLY A 3 -4.58 3.93 -0.49
CA GLY A 3 -5.35 3.11 -1.42
C GLY A 3 -5.62 3.79 -2.77
N GLY A 4 -6.21 3.05 -3.69
CA GLY A 4 -6.51 3.52 -5.05
C GLY A 4 -7.73 4.44 -5.17
N SER A 5 -8.62 4.46 -4.18
CA SER A 5 -9.87 5.25 -4.13
C SER A 5 -9.97 6.14 -2.90
N ASP A 6 -9.27 5.79 -1.85
CA ASP A 6 -9.25 6.49 -0.58
C ASP A 6 -7.86 6.43 0.05
N ARG A 7 -7.60 7.33 0.97
CA ARG A 7 -6.46 7.28 1.88
C ARG A 7 -6.97 7.30 3.31
N LYS A 8 -6.39 6.45 4.14
CA LYS A 8 -6.72 6.34 5.55
C LYS A 8 -5.50 6.69 6.39
N VAL A 9 -5.73 7.33 7.52
CA VAL A 9 -4.68 7.62 8.49
C VAL A 9 -5.19 7.33 9.88
N SER A 10 -4.32 6.81 10.72
CA SER A 10 -4.61 6.58 12.14
C SER A 10 -3.47 7.06 13.00
N ALA A 11 -3.81 7.71 14.13
CA ALA A 11 -2.90 7.94 15.24
C ALA A 11 -3.07 6.80 16.24
N VAL A 12 -1.97 6.13 16.56
CA VAL A 12 -1.96 4.96 17.45
C VAL A 12 -1.07 5.22 18.64
N ILE A 13 -1.59 5.05 19.86
CA ILE A 13 -0.85 5.13 21.12
C ILE A 13 -1.05 3.82 21.87
N ASP A 14 0.04 3.18 22.26
CA ASP A 14 0.03 1.91 23.02
C ASP A 14 -0.85 0.81 22.39
N GLY A 15 -0.88 0.75 21.05
CA GLY A 15 -1.67 -0.22 20.29
C GLY A 15 -3.12 0.16 20.05
N GLU A 16 -3.59 1.29 20.60
CA GLU A 16 -4.96 1.79 20.44
C GLU A 16 -5.02 2.93 19.44
N ALA A 17 -5.97 2.88 18.50
CA ALA A 17 -6.23 3.96 17.56
C ALA A 17 -6.99 5.10 18.28
N VAL A 18 -6.29 6.19 18.59
CA VAL A 18 -6.86 7.38 19.25
C VAL A 18 -7.51 8.34 18.26
N PHE A 19 -7.14 8.23 16.99
CA PHE A 19 -7.73 8.96 15.87
C PHE A 19 -7.66 8.12 14.60
N SER A 20 -8.69 8.20 13.77
CA SER A 20 -8.69 7.61 12.43
C SER A 20 -9.53 8.46 11.49
N LYS A 21 -9.06 8.63 10.27
CA LYS A 21 -9.76 9.35 9.21
C LYS A 21 -9.56 8.70 7.87
N GLU A 22 -10.62 8.65 7.10
CA GLU A 22 -10.63 8.23 5.70
C GLU A 22 -11.01 9.41 4.82
N VAL A 23 -10.30 9.59 3.71
CA VAL A 23 -10.56 10.67 2.75
C VAL A 23 -10.53 10.08 1.35
N VAL A 24 -11.61 10.26 0.60
CA VAL A 24 -11.66 9.91 -0.82
C VAL A 24 -10.64 10.74 -1.59
N TRP A 25 -9.88 10.10 -2.47
CA TRP A 25 -8.96 10.75 -3.38
C TRP A 25 -8.88 9.99 -4.71
N LEU A 26 -8.29 10.60 -5.71
CA LEU A 26 -8.23 10.05 -7.06
C LEU A 26 -6.78 9.99 -7.58
N PRO A 27 -5.90 9.18 -6.95
CA PRO A 27 -4.46 9.18 -7.28
C PRO A 27 -4.20 8.61 -8.67
N LYS A 28 -4.92 7.57 -9.08
CA LYS A 28 -4.69 6.84 -10.34
C LYS A 28 -4.89 7.67 -11.60
N ILE A 29 -5.68 8.74 -11.53
CA ILE A 29 -5.98 9.62 -12.67
C ILE A 29 -5.26 10.97 -12.62
N ASN A 30 -4.53 11.23 -11.54
CA ASN A 30 -3.83 12.50 -11.35
C ASN A 30 -2.39 12.40 -11.86
N GLU A 31 -2.00 13.34 -12.71
CA GLU A 31 -0.65 13.42 -13.30
C GLU A 31 0.32 14.24 -12.44
N ASN A 32 -0.22 15.08 -11.54
CA ASN A 32 0.60 15.94 -10.70
C ASN A 32 1.10 15.21 -9.46
N PRO A 33 2.42 14.98 -9.30
CA PRO A 33 2.97 14.33 -8.11
C PRO A 33 2.74 15.14 -6.81
N ASP A 34 2.59 16.46 -6.90
CA ASP A 34 2.35 17.30 -5.72
C ASP A 34 0.97 17.01 -5.11
N TYR A 35 -0.02 16.63 -5.92
CA TYR A 35 -1.31 16.17 -5.43
C TYR A 35 -1.18 14.95 -4.48
N HIS A 36 -0.34 14.00 -4.86
CA HIS A 36 -0.09 12.80 -4.05
C HIS A 36 0.67 13.16 -2.78
N TYR A 37 1.74 13.95 -2.92
CA TYR A 37 2.57 14.40 -1.81
C TYR A 37 1.76 15.17 -0.76
N GLU A 38 1.02 16.19 -1.17
CA GLU A 38 0.21 17.02 -0.27
C GLU A 38 -0.91 16.21 0.38
N GLY A 39 -1.52 15.29 -0.38
CA GLY A 39 -2.53 14.38 0.13
C GLY A 39 -2.01 13.50 1.26
N ILE A 40 -0.85 12.87 1.08
CA ILE A 40 -0.22 12.01 2.08
C ILE A 40 0.26 12.84 3.28
N LEU A 41 0.96 13.94 3.02
CA LEU A 41 1.50 14.82 4.06
C LEU A 41 0.39 15.40 4.95
N SER A 42 -0.69 15.89 4.35
CA SER A 42 -1.82 16.45 5.11
C SER A 42 -2.47 15.42 6.02
N ALA A 43 -2.66 14.20 5.53
CA ALA A 43 -3.21 13.11 6.33
C ALA A 43 -2.30 12.77 7.53
N MET A 44 -0.99 12.65 7.31
CA MET A 44 -0.03 12.34 8.38
C MET A 44 0.07 13.49 9.40
N LYS A 45 0.07 14.76 8.96
CA LYS A 45 0.07 15.91 9.86
C LYS A 45 -1.18 15.94 10.73
N GLU A 46 -2.34 15.68 10.15
CA GLU A 46 -3.59 15.63 10.89
C GLU A 46 -3.58 14.54 11.97
N ALA A 47 -3.09 13.34 11.64
CA ALA A 47 -2.94 12.29 12.65
C ALA A 47 -1.93 12.65 13.75
N ALA A 48 -0.83 13.30 13.39
CA ALA A 48 0.20 13.75 14.34
C ALA A 48 -0.35 14.73 15.38
N GLU A 49 -1.33 15.57 15.04
CA GLU A 49 -1.98 16.50 15.99
C GLU A 49 -2.73 15.80 17.13
N HIS A 50 -3.05 14.52 16.98
CA HIS A 50 -3.73 13.70 17.98
C HIS A 50 -2.77 12.92 18.89
N MET A 51 -1.47 13.13 18.77
CA MET A 51 -0.44 12.46 19.55
C MET A 51 0.50 13.48 20.20
N PRO A 52 1.04 13.21 21.38
CA PRO A 52 2.01 14.11 22.01
C PRO A 52 3.32 14.19 21.22
N ARG A 53 3.63 13.15 20.45
CA ARG A 53 4.77 13.05 19.52
C ARG A 53 4.55 11.88 18.56
N VAL A 54 5.25 11.87 17.45
CA VAL A 54 5.33 10.73 16.53
C VAL A 54 6.64 9.99 16.78
N ASP A 55 6.59 8.70 17.08
CA ASP A 55 7.77 7.86 17.33
C ASP A 55 8.15 7.02 16.11
N ALA A 56 7.19 6.68 15.26
CA ALA A 56 7.40 5.93 14.02
C ALA A 56 6.23 6.12 13.04
N ILE A 57 6.47 5.83 11.77
CA ILE A 57 5.47 5.87 10.71
C ILE A 57 5.42 4.51 10.01
N GLY A 58 4.24 3.91 9.92
CA GLY A 58 3.95 2.75 9.08
C GLY A 58 3.06 3.16 7.91
N VAL A 59 3.40 2.71 6.71
CA VAL A 59 2.61 2.95 5.49
C VAL A 59 2.24 1.64 4.85
N SER A 60 0.95 1.43 4.64
CA SER A 60 0.36 0.38 3.80
C SER A 60 -0.02 0.99 2.46
N SER A 61 0.41 0.41 1.36
CA SER A 61 0.03 0.91 0.03
C SER A 61 0.23 -0.15 -1.05
N ALA A 62 -0.64 -0.14 -2.06
CA ALA A 62 -0.49 -1.02 -3.21
C ALA A 62 0.79 -0.70 -4.00
N GLY A 63 1.55 -1.73 -4.38
CA GLY A 63 2.76 -1.58 -5.18
C GLY A 63 3.98 -2.31 -4.65
N VAL A 64 5.12 -2.07 -5.29
CA VAL A 64 6.42 -2.66 -4.94
C VAL A 64 7.29 -1.60 -4.29
N TYR A 65 7.77 -1.90 -3.09
CA TYR A 65 8.60 -1.02 -2.27
C TYR A 65 9.93 -1.68 -1.95
N ILE A 66 11.03 -0.92 -2.08
CA ILE A 66 12.38 -1.35 -1.70
C ILE A 66 13.03 -0.24 -0.90
N ASP A 67 13.45 -0.53 0.31
CA ASP A 67 14.04 0.45 1.24
C ASP A 67 13.16 1.71 1.39
N ASN A 68 11.85 1.51 1.58
CA ASN A 68 10.82 2.56 1.68
C ASN A 68 10.64 3.41 0.41
N ARG A 69 11.27 3.03 -0.70
CA ARG A 69 11.14 3.71 -1.99
C ARG A 69 10.08 3.06 -2.85
N ILE A 70 9.31 3.89 -3.53
CA ILE A 70 8.33 3.45 -4.50
C ILE A 70 9.03 3.01 -5.77
N MET A 71 8.99 1.72 -6.10
CA MET A 71 9.53 1.18 -7.34
C MET A 71 8.49 1.19 -8.44
N VAL A 72 7.30 0.69 -8.15
CA VAL A 72 6.11 0.74 -9.01
C VAL A 72 4.87 0.72 -8.13
N ALA A 73 3.88 1.53 -8.45
CA ALA A 73 2.58 1.50 -7.79
C ALA A 73 1.50 2.08 -8.70
N SER A 74 0.32 1.46 -8.70
CA SER A 74 -0.81 1.87 -9.53
C SER A 74 -1.31 3.29 -9.24
N LEU A 75 -1.07 3.79 -8.02
CA LEU A 75 -1.38 5.15 -7.59
C LEU A 75 -0.75 6.24 -8.45
N PHE A 76 0.41 5.96 -9.05
CA PHE A 76 1.23 6.94 -9.76
C PHE A 76 1.32 6.68 -11.27
N LEU A 77 0.43 5.85 -11.83
CA LEU A 77 0.46 5.45 -13.25
C LEU A 77 0.39 6.63 -14.24
N LYS A 78 -0.27 7.70 -13.86
CA LYS A 78 -0.41 8.89 -14.72
C LYS A 78 0.71 9.90 -14.54
N VAL A 79 1.54 9.77 -13.50
CA VAL A 79 2.67 10.67 -13.29
C VAL A 79 3.75 10.44 -14.36
N PRO A 80 4.20 11.47 -15.08
CA PRO A 80 5.26 11.34 -16.06
C PRO A 80 6.53 10.74 -15.47
N LYS A 81 7.23 9.89 -16.23
CA LYS A 81 8.37 9.10 -15.75
C LYS A 81 9.52 9.94 -15.19
N ASP A 82 9.77 11.11 -15.77
CA ASP A 82 10.76 12.06 -15.27
C ASP A 82 10.36 12.62 -13.90
N GLN A 83 9.09 13.00 -13.74
CA GLN A 83 8.53 13.48 -12.48
C GLN A 83 8.46 12.36 -11.43
N PHE A 84 8.16 11.13 -11.84
CA PHE A 84 8.19 9.96 -10.95
C PHE A 84 9.57 9.80 -10.29
N ASN A 85 10.63 9.84 -11.08
CA ASN A 85 11.99 9.67 -10.54
C ASN A 85 12.41 10.81 -9.61
N LEU A 86 11.95 12.04 -9.87
CA LEU A 86 12.31 13.24 -9.11
C LEU A 86 11.49 13.40 -7.82
N LYS A 87 10.17 13.13 -7.87
CA LYS A 87 9.23 13.53 -6.82
C LYS A 87 8.50 12.36 -6.17
N VAL A 88 8.33 11.22 -6.87
CA VAL A 88 7.52 10.12 -6.37
C VAL A 88 8.37 9.05 -5.70
N LYS A 89 9.49 8.69 -6.30
CA LYS A 89 10.30 7.55 -5.84
C LYS A 89 10.63 7.58 -4.34
N ASN A 90 10.90 8.75 -3.78
CA ASN A 90 11.24 8.94 -2.36
C ASN A 90 10.11 9.59 -1.55
N MET A 91 8.90 9.70 -2.10
CA MET A 91 7.80 10.50 -1.53
C MET A 91 7.52 10.20 -0.06
N TYR A 92 7.41 8.92 0.33
CA TYR A 92 7.15 8.56 1.72
C TYR A 92 8.31 8.92 2.65
N ILE A 93 9.55 8.78 2.17
CA ILE A 93 10.74 9.20 2.93
C ILE A 93 10.74 10.72 3.14
N ASP A 94 10.39 11.48 2.10
CA ASP A 94 10.39 12.93 2.18
C ASP A 94 9.24 13.44 3.06
N VAL A 95 8.07 12.81 3.01
CA VAL A 95 6.96 13.11 3.93
C VAL A 95 7.32 12.77 5.38
N ALA A 96 7.99 11.64 5.63
CA ALA A 96 8.41 11.27 6.98
C ALA A 96 9.36 12.30 7.60
N LYS A 97 10.29 12.86 6.81
CA LYS A 97 11.17 13.96 7.25
C LYS A 97 10.41 15.22 7.67
N GLU A 98 9.33 15.56 6.96
CA GLU A 98 8.48 16.70 7.30
C GLU A 98 7.72 16.49 8.62
N ILE A 99 7.43 15.23 8.99
CA ILE A 99 6.75 14.90 10.25
C ILE A 99 7.73 14.92 11.43
N GLY A 100 8.98 14.45 11.25
CA GLY A 100 9.94 14.47 12.35
C GLY A 100 11.18 13.58 12.18
N ASP A 101 11.46 13.12 10.96
CA ASP A 101 12.61 12.24 10.64
C ASP A 101 12.66 11.00 11.57
N VAL A 102 11.50 10.40 11.77
CA VAL A 102 11.30 9.21 12.61
C VAL A 102 11.43 7.92 11.77
N PRO A 103 11.62 6.76 12.41
CA PRO A 103 11.60 5.47 11.71
C PRO A 103 10.38 5.32 10.80
N LEU A 104 10.61 4.90 9.56
CA LEU A 104 9.59 4.68 8.54
C LEU A 104 9.66 3.24 8.03
N VAL A 105 8.50 2.61 7.91
CA VAL A 105 8.32 1.35 7.16
C VAL A 105 7.21 1.53 6.15
N VAL A 106 7.49 1.22 4.89
CA VAL A 106 6.51 1.18 3.81
C VAL A 106 6.40 -0.26 3.32
N ALA A 107 5.21 -0.82 3.35
CA ALA A 107 4.92 -2.19 2.95
C ALA A 107 3.74 -2.28 1.98
N ASN A 108 3.71 -3.34 1.19
CA ASN A 108 2.56 -3.67 0.35
C ASN A 108 1.33 -3.95 1.21
N ASP A 109 0.15 -3.58 0.73
CA ASP A 109 -1.13 -3.77 1.43
C ASP A 109 -1.46 -5.26 1.69
N GLY A 110 -1.06 -6.17 0.81
CA GLY A 110 -1.14 -7.62 1.04
C GLY A 110 -0.28 -8.07 2.23
N ASP A 111 0.96 -7.59 2.33
CA ASP A 111 1.86 -7.88 3.45
C ASP A 111 1.29 -7.35 4.78
N VAL A 112 0.75 -6.13 4.76
CA VAL A 112 0.12 -5.54 5.95
C VAL A 112 -1.16 -6.30 6.34
N THR A 113 -1.93 -6.80 5.38
CA THR A 113 -3.10 -7.66 5.63
C THR A 113 -2.69 -8.96 6.34
N ALA A 114 -1.61 -9.61 5.87
CA ALA A 114 -1.08 -10.81 6.52
C ALA A 114 -0.59 -10.53 7.95
N LEU A 115 0.13 -9.41 8.15
CA LEU A 115 0.61 -9.00 9.47
C LEU A 115 -0.54 -8.71 10.43
N ALA A 116 -1.58 -7.99 9.97
CA ALA A 116 -2.77 -7.72 10.77
C ALA A 116 -3.48 -9.02 11.19
N GLY A 117 -3.59 -9.97 10.27
CA GLY A 117 -4.11 -11.31 10.55
C GLY A 117 -3.27 -12.06 11.59
N ALA A 118 -1.95 -12.05 11.44
CA ALA A 118 -1.02 -12.70 12.38
C ALA A 118 -1.13 -12.09 13.79
N MET A 119 -1.18 -10.77 13.88
CA MET A 119 -1.35 -10.05 15.15
C MET A 119 -2.69 -10.38 15.81
N SER A 120 -3.79 -10.37 15.05
CA SER A 120 -5.13 -10.70 15.56
C SER A 120 -5.25 -12.14 16.05
N LEU A 121 -4.60 -13.09 15.36
CA LEU A 121 -4.60 -14.51 15.71
C LEU A 121 -3.53 -14.84 16.76
N SER A 122 -2.59 -13.92 17.03
CA SER A 122 -1.38 -14.19 17.81
C SER A 122 -0.63 -15.42 17.29
N ALA A 123 -0.51 -15.57 15.98
CA ALA A 123 0.07 -16.72 15.30
C ALA A 123 0.90 -16.31 14.08
N GLY A 124 2.02 -17.00 13.85
CA GLY A 124 2.79 -16.93 12.61
C GLY A 124 2.25 -17.88 11.53
N ASN A 125 2.94 -17.93 10.39
CA ASN A 125 2.56 -18.73 9.20
C ASN A 125 1.18 -18.32 8.65
N VAL A 126 0.91 -17.03 8.56
CA VAL A 126 -0.35 -16.48 8.08
C VAL A 126 -0.19 -15.97 6.66
N LEU A 127 -1.04 -16.45 5.76
CA LEU A 127 -1.24 -15.89 4.43
C LEU A 127 -2.44 -14.93 4.50
N GLY A 128 -2.19 -13.66 4.22
CA GLY A 128 -3.22 -12.64 4.06
C GLY A 128 -3.48 -12.38 2.59
N ILE A 129 -4.74 -12.24 2.19
CA ILE A 129 -5.13 -11.90 0.83
C ILE A 129 -6.01 -10.66 0.87
N ALA A 130 -5.55 -9.58 0.25
CA ALA A 130 -6.32 -8.37 0.02
C ALA A 130 -7.04 -8.50 -1.32
N MET A 131 -8.37 -8.53 -1.29
CA MET A 131 -9.22 -8.64 -2.49
C MET A 131 -10.02 -7.33 -2.64
N GLY A 132 -9.72 -6.58 -3.67
CA GLY A 132 -10.37 -5.30 -3.99
C GLY A 132 -10.35 -5.04 -5.48
N THR A 133 -10.00 -3.84 -5.91
CA THR A 133 -9.79 -3.47 -7.34
C THR A 133 -8.69 -4.31 -7.99
N SER A 134 -7.77 -4.85 -7.18
CA SER A 134 -6.74 -5.81 -7.56
C SER A 134 -6.64 -6.86 -6.45
N GLU A 135 -5.77 -7.84 -6.62
CA GLU A 135 -5.57 -8.90 -5.64
C GLU A 135 -4.09 -8.95 -5.25
N ALA A 136 -3.82 -8.82 -3.97
CA ALA A 136 -2.47 -8.93 -3.42
C ALA A 136 -2.44 -9.91 -2.25
N GLY A 137 -1.37 -10.69 -2.15
CA GLY A 137 -1.13 -11.59 -1.03
C GLY A 137 0.11 -11.20 -0.25
N GLY A 138 0.08 -11.39 1.04
CA GLY A 138 1.21 -11.26 1.93
C GLY A 138 1.38 -12.51 2.78
N TYR A 139 2.60 -12.79 3.18
CA TYR A 139 2.90 -13.92 4.05
C TYR A 139 3.77 -13.48 5.22
N VAL A 140 3.38 -13.94 6.39
CA VAL A 140 4.10 -13.75 7.65
C VAL A 140 4.62 -15.10 8.11
N ASP A 141 5.92 -15.20 8.40
CA ASP A 141 6.58 -16.42 8.83
C ASP A 141 6.20 -16.87 10.26
N CYS A 142 6.82 -17.96 10.75
CA CYS A 142 6.56 -18.48 12.09
C CYS A 142 6.91 -17.51 13.22
N ASP A 143 7.79 -16.55 12.97
CA ASP A 143 8.24 -15.53 13.93
C ASP A 143 7.48 -14.20 13.75
N MET A 144 6.40 -14.21 12.96
CA MET A 144 5.57 -13.05 12.62
C MET A 144 6.31 -11.95 11.85
N HIS A 145 7.32 -12.30 11.06
CA HIS A 145 8.00 -11.35 10.17
C HIS A 145 7.39 -11.39 8.76
N ILE A 146 7.22 -10.22 8.17
CA ILE A 146 6.93 -10.09 6.74
C ILE A 146 8.15 -10.58 5.96
N VAL A 147 7.95 -11.49 5.01
CA VAL A 147 9.05 -12.12 4.26
C VAL A 147 9.47 -11.35 3.01
N GLY A 148 8.75 -10.30 2.63
CA GLY A 148 9.10 -9.42 1.52
C GLY A 148 9.03 -10.08 0.14
N TRP A 149 8.24 -11.13 -0.04
CA TRP A 149 7.99 -11.72 -1.35
C TRP A 149 7.13 -10.79 -2.20
N LEU A 150 7.34 -10.82 -3.51
CA LEU A 150 6.45 -10.15 -4.44
C LEU A 150 5.17 -10.99 -4.59
N ASN A 151 4.08 -10.51 -4.04
CA ASN A 151 2.82 -11.24 -3.89
C ASN A 151 1.67 -10.62 -4.70
N GLU A 152 1.94 -10.16 -5.91
CA GLU A 152 0.92 -9.61 -6.81
C GLU A 152 0.10 -10.74 -7.44
N LEU A 153 -0.91 -11.24 -6.72
CA LEU A 153 -1.73 -12.38 -7.13
C LEU A 153 -2.60 -12.08 -8.34
N ALA A 154 -2.89 -10.81 -8.60
CA ALA A 154 -3.64 -10.39 -9.78
C ALA A 154 -3.00 -10.84 -11.09
N PHE A 155 -1.68 -10.97 -11.15
CA PHE A 155 -0.95 -11.37 -12.36
C PHE A 155 -0.68 -12.87 -12.47
N VAL A 156 -1.08 -13.66 -11.46
CA VAL A 156 -0.88 -15.12 -11.47
C VAL A 156 -1.82 -15.76 -12.49
N PRO A 157 -1.33 -16.61 -13.42
CA PRO A 157 -2.19 -17.34 -14.34
C PRO A 157 -2.96 -18.41 -13.58
N VAL A 158 -4.28 -18.34 -13.65
CA VAL A 158 -5.22 -19.25 -12.96
C VAL A 158 -6.12 -20.02 -13.91
N ASP A 159 -6.30 -19.53 -15.14
CA ASP A 159 -7.08 -20.20 -16.19
C ASP A 159 -6.24 -20.35 -17.47
N PHE A 160 -5.93 -21.59 -17.82
CA PHE A 160 -5.14 -21.96 -18.99
C PHE A 160 -6.02 -22.37 -20.19
N ASN A 161 -7.34 -22.15 -20.11
CA ASN A 161 -8.23 -22.46 -21.22
C ASN A 161 -7.95 -21.51 -22.40
N PRO A 162 -7.92 -21.99 -23.66
CA PRO A 162 -7.80 -21.12 -24.83
C PRO A 162 -8.87 -20.02 -24.94
N GLY A 163 -10.02 -20.22 -24.28
CA GLY A 163 -11.12 -19.24 -24.21
C GLY A 163 -11.17 -18.48 -22.88
N ALA A 164 -10.07 -18.47 -22.10
CA ALA A 164 -10.00 -17.77 -20.83
C ALA A 164 -10.30 -16.27 -20.98
N MET A 165 -10.86 -15.68 -19.94
CA MET A 165 -11.16 -14.25 -19.92
C MET A 165 -9.90 -13.41 -19.98
N VAL A 166 -10.01 -12.27 -20.67
CA VAL A 166 -8.94 -11.26 -20.74
C VAL A 166 -9.22 -10.19 -19.70
N ASP A 167 -8.23 -9.82 -18.94
CA ASP A 167 -8.30 -8.66 -18.06
C ASP A 167 -8.20 -7.38 -18.89
N GLU A 168 -9.20 -6.52 -18.81
CA GLU A 168 -9.28 -5.31 -19.63
C GLU A 168 -8.23 -4.26 -19.25
N TRP A 169 -7.71 -4.35 -18.03
CA TRP A 169 -6.74 -3.38 -17.53
C TRP A 169 -5.31 -3.74 -17.91
N SER A 170 -4.91 -5.00 -17.70
CA SER A 170 -3.55 -5.47 -18.00
C SER A 170 -3.42 -6.05 -19.41
N GLY A 171 -4.51 -6.56 -19.98
CA GLY A 171 -4.53 -7.33 -21.23
C GLY A 171 -4.12 -8.81 -21.02
N ASP A 172 -3.91 -9.25 -19.79
CA ASP A 172 -3.52 -10.61 -19.47
C ASP A 172 -4.68 -11.58 -19.62
N ILE A 173 -4.39 -12.76 -20.17
CA ILE A 173 -5.36 -13.82 -20.39
C ILE A 173 -5.32 -14.80 -19.22
N GLY A 174 -6.45 -15.06 -18.60
CA GLY A 174 -6.57 -16.07 -17.56
C GLY A 174 -5.87 -15.71 -16.25
N CYS A 175 -5.66 -14.42 -15.96
CA CYS A 175 -4.99 -13.98 -14.73
C CYS A 175 -5.93 -13.93 -13.52
N GLY A 176 -5.36 -14.03 -12.32
CA GLY A 176 -6.10 -14.00 -11.04
C GLY A 176 -6.96 -12.75 -10.88
N GLY A 177 -6.44 -11.59 -11.25
CA GLY A 177 -7.17 -10.33 -11.18
C GLY A 177 -8.50 -10.34 -11.92
N LYS A 178 -8.59 -11.04 -13.06
CA LYS A 178 -9.84 -11.14 -13.81
C LYS A 178 -10.91 -12.01 -13.14
N TYR A 179 -10.50 -12.98 -12.34
CA TYR A 179 -11.41 -13.96 -11.72
C TYR A 179 -11.75 -13.64 -10.26
N PHE A 180 -10.87 -12.95 -9.55
CA PHE A 180 -10.96 -12.78 -8.09
C PHE A 180 -10.93 -11.31 -7.62
N SER A 181 -10.65 -10.32 -8.50
CA SER A 181 -10.78 -8.90 -8.16
C SER A 181 -12.19 -8.35 -8.49
N GLN A 182 -12.51 -7.17 -7.96
CA GLN A 182 -13.77 -6.46 -8.19
C GLN A 182 -13.64 -5.36 -9.23
#